data_9d38fda568c480149d0faed91a5d245b
#
_entry.id   9d38fda568c480149d0faed91a5d245b
#
_cell.length_a   1.000
_cell.length_b   1.000
_cell.length_c   1.000
_cell.angle_alpha   90.00
_cell.angle_beta   90.00
_cell.angle_gamma   90.00
#
_symmetry.space_group_name_H-M   'P 1'
#
loop_
_entity.id
_entity.type
_entity.pdbx_description
1 polymer ?
#
loop_
_entity_poly.entity_id
_entity_poly.type
_entity_poly.pdbx_seq_one_letter_code
_entity_poly.pdbx_strand_id
1 'polypeptide(L)'
;MKRIFSFFFMFSVGMLASAQEVSVARYQGDRVCAVSLTFDDGVQEDYTLIAPHLDRYALKATFAINGYYIGDLDDHYSPRMTWEECRALVRAGHELSNHSWSHPKLTTLSDDSLRMEIARNDSAIEKETGKRPVTFIYPYNAVDDRVRTATMEGRICNREYQFGLGQANSHQTRESIQQWLRQQIDERAWGVTMSHGIYTAWDRWEEPWILWDLFRELAYKSDTIWTETFAKVGAYVTERDAVRLDVVKKKGIITVTPSLDLDPVLFSEKLTLKVSGMPKAGSRAAKKVFGYRAVQDGKNLPLILKGDDLLCDFNPYGGPITIVPIKEDPLAGKTINIIGDSYVANHRQPYENAWHYKVAARHGMTYNNYGRNGGAIAFDRTNRNFGKALYVRYADMVDDADYVLVVAGHNDADFVIMGPDSLAAFLQHLDDFYVGLRQKYPNAKIAVISPWNVSREGFPLVIRAIQEACERHGFPFLNAATTSGIEVENEDFRRKYFQQPRDHAHLNPEGHDLLVPWGEQFLISL
;
A
#
# COMPACT_ATOMS: atom_id res chain seq x y z
N MET A 1 -1.79 -50.17 -59.01
CA MET A 1 -2.57 -48.97 -58.61
C MET A 1 -2.96 -49.09 -57.17
N LYS A 2 -2.19 -48.45 -56.26
CA LYS A 2 -2.52 -48.38 -54.83
C LYS A 2 -2.96 -46.94 -54.56
N ARG A 3 -4.20 -46.75 -54.15
CA ARG A 3 -4.74 -45.45 -53.73
C ARG A 3 -4.36 -45.20 -52.26
N ILE A 4 -3.60 -44.11 -52.01
CA ILE A 4 -3.28 -43.62 -50.69
C ILE A 4 -4.41 -42.65 -50.30
N PHE A 5 -5.14 -43.00 -49.23
CA PHE A 5 -6.09 -42.09 -48.57
C PHE A 5 -5.32 -41.28 -47.51
N SER A 6 -5.14 -39.98 -47.75
CA SER A 6 -4.65 -39.01 -46.72
C SER A 6 -5.81 -38.59 -45.85
N PHE A 7 -5.76 -38.96 -44.58
CA PHE A 7 -6.64 -38.42 -43.55
C PHE A 7 -6.07 -37.08 -43.06
N PHE A 8 -6.74 -35.99 -43.36
CA PHE A 8 -6.49 -34.69 -42.76
C PHE A 8 -7.13 -34.67 -41.36
N PHE A 9 -6.31 -34.73 -40.30
CA PHE A 9 -6.74 -34.43 -38.95
C PHE A 9 -6.81 -32.91 -38.78
N MET A 10 -8.01 -32.34 -38.81
CA MET A 10 -8.24 -30.96 -38.39
C MET A 10 -8.11 -30.88 -36.87
N PHE A 11 -6.97 -30.41 -36.39
CA PHE A 11 -6.85 -29.96 -35.00
C PHE A 11 -7.66 -28.66 -34.84
N SER A 12 -8.86 -28.74 -34.29
CA SER A 12 -9.56 -27.61 -33.76
C SER A 12 -8.83 -27.20 -32.47
N VAL A 13 -8.02 -26.15 -32.52
CA VAL A 13 -7.55 -25.44 -31.33
C VAL A 13 -8.77 -24.77 -30.73
N GLY A 14 -9.46 -25.48 -29.86
CA GLY A 14 -10.44 -24.88 -28.97
C GLY A 14 -9.71 -23.87 -28.08
N MET A 15 -9.96 -22.56 -28.26
CA MET A 15 -9.64 -21.58 -27.25
C MET A 15 -10.40 -22.00 -25.97
N LEU A 16 -9.69 -22.60 -25.03
CA LEU A 16 -10.14 -22.74 -23.65
C LEU A 16 -10.35 -21.33 -23.14
N ALA A 17 -11.59 -20.87 -23.05
CA ALA A 17 -11.92 -19.70 -22.28
C ALA A 17 -11.39 -19.95 -20.86
N SER A 18 -10.42 -19.16 -20.43
CA SER A 18 -9.90 -19.23 -19.06
C SER A 18 -11.10 -19.14 -18.12
N ALA A 19 -11.28 -20.16 -17.29
CA ALA A 19 -12.33 -20.13 -16.28
C ALA A 19 -12.02 -18.97 -15.32
N GLN A 20 -13.03 -18.15 -15.02
CA GLN A 20 -12.89 -17.12 -14.00
C GLN A 20 -12.45 -17.77 -12.69
N GLU A 21 -11.36 -17.28 -12.10
CA GLU A 21 -10.85 -17.74 -10.83
C GLU A 21 -11.05 -16.64 -9.77
N VAL A 22 -11.42 -17.04 -8.55
CA VAL A 22 -11.60 -16.14 -7.41
C VAL A 22 -10.74 -16.65 -6.28
N SER A 23 -9.88 -15.80 -5.77
CA SER A 23 -8.94 -16.12 -4.68
C SER A 23 -8.69 -14.90 -3.80
N VAL A 24 -8.06 -15.11 -2.64
CA VAL A 24 -7.46 -14.03 -1.87
C VAL A 24 -6.04 -13.81 -2.39
N ALA A 25 -5.66 -12.57 -2.61
CA ALA A 25 -4.31 -12.20 -3.02
C ALA A 25 -3.29 -12.61 -1.94
N ARG A 26 -2.11 -13.01 -2.38
CA ARG A 26 -1.07 -13.50 -1.47
C ARG A 26 -0.68 -12.47 -0.40
N TYR A 27 -0.58 -11.20 -0.82
CA TYR A 27 -0.37 -10.04 0.04
C TYR A 27 -1.30 -8.91 -0.37
N GLN A 28 -1.51 -7.97 0.50
CA GLN A 28 -2.43 -6.86 0.28
C GLN A 28 -2.16 -6.13 -1.03
N GLY A 29 -3.21 -5.85 -1.81
CA GLY A 29 -3.11 -5.19 -3.12
C GLY A 29 -2.42 -6.02 -4.20
N ASP A 30 -2.43 -7.37 -4.05
CA ASP A 30 -1.79 -8.33 -4.97
C ASP A 30 -0.30 -8.03 -5.20
N ARG A 31 0.41 -7.74 -4.11
CA ARG A 31 1.87 -7.60 -4.13
C ARG A 31 2.53 -8.97 -4.15
N VAL A 32 3.75 -9.02 -4.69
CA VAL A 32 4.48 -10.27 -4.92
C VAL A 32 5.01 -10.87 -3.63
N CYS A 33 5.60 -10.03 -2.76
CA CYS A 33 6.16 -10.43 -1.47
C CYS A 33 5.84 -9.40 -0.39
N ALA A 34 6.14 -9.72 0.86
CA ALA A 34 6.08 -8.80 1.98
C ALA A 34 7.41 -8.68 2.71
N VAL A 35 7.67 -7.54 3.34
CA VAL A 35 8.82 -7.31 4.20
C VAL A 35 8.37 -6.63 5.49
N SER A 36 8.79 -7.18 6.64
CA SER A 36 8.63 -6.54 7.94
C SER A 36 10.01 -6.22 8.51
N LEU A 37 10.23 -4.93 8.76
CA LEU A 37 11.44 -4.43 9.40
C LEU A 37 11.25 -4.50 10.91
N THR A 38 12.16 -5.17 11.63
CA THR A 38 12.10 -5.24 13.10
C THR A 38 13.41 -4.74 13.73
N PHE A 39 13.29 -4.03 14.84
CA PHE A 39 14.42 -3.46 15.59
C PHE A 39 14.27 -3.88 17.04
N ASP A 40 15.32 -4.45 17.61
CA ASP A 40 15.28 -5.11 18.91
C ASP A 40 15.91 -4.24 20.01
N ASP A 41 15.57 -4.56 21.25
CA ASP A 41 16.13 -4.01 22.50
C ASP A 41 15.65 -2.62 22.90
N GLY A 42 14.89 -1.92 22.09
CA GLY A 42 14.42 -0.57 22.43
C GLY A 42 15.55 0.46 22.54
N VAL A 43 16.53 0.37 21.66
CA VAL A 43 17.68 1.28 21.57
C VAL A 43 17.20 2.69 21.21
N GLN A 44 17.78 3.74 21.82
CA GLN A 44 17.36 5.12 21.55
C GLN A 44 17.52 5.53 20.08
N GLU A 45 18.51 4.98 19.39
CA GLU A 45 18.72 5.22 17.96
C GLU A 45 17.56 4.74 17.08
N ASP A 46 16.73 3.81 17.57
CA ASP A 46 15.49 3.39 16.88
C ASP A 46 14.53 4.56 16.70
N TYR A 47 14.42 5.42 17.72
CA TYR A 47 13.59 6.62 17.64
C TYR A 47 14.33 7.81 17.01
N THR A 48 15.59 8.04 17.36
CA THR A 48 16.29 9.26 16.96
C THR A 48 16.86 9.21 15.54
N LEU A 49 17.12 8.02 15.01
CA LEU A 49 17.72 7.82 13.68
C LEU A 49 16.85 6.97 12.75
N ILE A 50 16.40 5.79 13.19
CA ILE A 50 15.72 4.83 12.32
C ILE A 50 14.31 5.31 11.98
N ALA A 51 13.49 5.65 12.97
CA ALA A 51 12.10 6.06 12.74
C ALA A 51 11.98 7.29 11.82
N PRO A 52 12.80 8.35 11.94
CA PRO A 52 12.75 9.47 11.00
C PRO A 52 13.06 9.07 9.55
N HIS A 53 13.97 8.12 9.34
CA HIS A 53 14.26 7.62 7.99
C HIS A 53 13.12 6.75 7.44
N LEU A 54 12.51 5.92 8.27
CA LEU A 54 11.31 5.15 7.89
C LEU A 54 10.13 6.06 7.54
N ASP A 55 9.87 7.04 8.39
CA ASP A 55 8.77 7.99 8.18
C ASP A 55 8.94 8.82 6.89
N ARG A 56 10.18 9.18 6.56
CA ARG A 56 10.51 9.89 5.31
C ARG A 56 10.07 9.13 4.05
N TYR A 57 10.06 7.80 4.12
CA TYR A 57 9.60 6.91 3.05
C TYR A 57 8.20 6.34 3.31
N ALA A 58 7.48 6.84 4.31
CA ALA A 58 6.18 6.33 4.73
C ALA A 58 6.17 4.84 5.07
N LEU A 59 7.31 4.27 5.45
CA LEU A 59 7.45 2.88 5.89
C LEU A 59 7.07 2.75 7.36
N LYS A 60 6.55 1.58 7.74
CA LYS A 60 6.29 1.22 9.13
C LYS A 60 7.14 0.02 9.52
N ALA A 61 7.50 -0.03 10.79
CA ALA A 61 8.36 -1.06 11.36
C ALA A 61 7.84 -1.48 12.74
N THR A 62 8.43 -2.54 13.25
CA THR A 62 8.16 -3.10 14.56
C THR A 62 9.38 -2.92 15.45
N PHE A 63 9.19 -2.33 16.63
CA PHE A 63 10.22 -2.14 17.63
C PHE A 63 9.95 -3.06 18.82
N ALA A 64 10.86 -3.98 19.06
CA ALA A 64 10.75 -4.95 20.16
C ALA A 64 11.44 -4.39 21.39
N ILE A 65 10.67 -4.18 22.46
CA ILE A 65 11.18 -3.47 23.64
C ILE A 65 11.14 -4.31 24.91
N ASN A 66 12.11 -4.06 25.76
CA ASN A 66 12.25 -4.59 27.11
C ASN A 66 11.90 -3.51 28.11
N GLY A 67 10.73 -3.58 28.71
CA GLY A 67 10.23 -2.50 29.58
C GLY A 67 11.12 -2.18 30.79
N TYR A 68 11.92 -3.14 31.24
CA TYR A 68 12.87 -2.94 32.34
C TYR A 68 13.93 -1.88 32.03
N TYR A 69 14.39 -1.83 30.78
CA TYR A 69 15.47 -0.92 30.36
C TYR A 69 14.95 0.41 29.78
N ILE A 70 13.66 0.53 29.45
CA ILE A 70 13.13 1.78 28.91
C ILE A 70 13.33 2.93 29.90
N GLY A 71 13.96 4.00 29.43
CA GLY A 71 14.35 5.18 30.21
C GLY A 71 15.78 5.15 30.76
N ASP A 72 16.52 4.06 30.58
CA ASP A 72 17.92 3.98 30.95
C ASP A 72 18.79 4.60 29.84
N LEU A 73 19.10 5.89 30.02
CA LEU A 73 19.93 6.64 29.08
C LEU A 73 21.44 6.39 29.29
N ASP A 74 21.81 5.78 30.42
CA ASP A 74 23.19 5.49 30.81
C ASP A 74 23.54 4.00 30.66
N ASP A 75 22.66 3.20 30.01
CA ASP A 75 22.95 1.78 29.76
C ASP A 75 24.28 1.63 29.01
N HIS A 76 25.19 0.84 29.60
CA HIS A 76 26.55 0.64 29.08
C HIS A 76 26.58 -0.04 27.69
N TYR A 77 25.51 -0.72 27.31
CA TYR A 77 25.37 -1.36 26.02
C TYR A 77 24.94 -0.37 24.94
N SER A 78 23.88 0.40 25.22
CA SER A 78 23.35 1.48 24.39
C SER A 78 22.29 2.25 25.15
N PRO A 79 22.21 3.58 25.05
CA PRO A 79 21.08 4.35 25.57
C PRO A 79 19.75 3.76 25.09
N ARG A 80 18.76 3.71 25.98
CA ARG A 80 17.43 3.15 25.69
C ARG A 80 16.42 4.26 25.42
N MET A 81 15.42 3.94 24.62
CA MET A 81 14.28 4.84 24.41
C MET A 81 13.61 5.17 25.74
N THR A 82 12.98 6.33 25.79
CA THR A 82 12.04 6.70 26.85
C THR A 82 10.62 6.25 26.49
N TRP A 83 9.73 6.16 27.48
CA TRP A 83 8.31 5.88 27.20
C TRP A 83 7.63 6.95 26.36
N GLU A 84 8.10 8.22 26.40
CA GLU A 84 7.59 9.27 25.50
C GLU A 84 7.95 8.98 24.05
N GLU A 85 9.17 8.55 23.78
CA GLU A 85 9.62 8.12 22.44
C GLU A 85 8.85 6.89 21.97
N CYS A 86 8.61 5.90 22.84
CA CYS A 86 7.75 4.75 22.56
C CYS A 86 6.31 5.17 22.17
N ARG A 87 5.72 6.11 22.92
CA ARG A 87 4.41 6.68 22.58
C ARG A 87 4.43 7.40 21.22
N ALA A 88 5.52 8.11 20.91
CA ALA A 88 5.67 8.79 19.62
C ALA A 88 5.70 7.80 18.46
N LEU A 89 6.44 6.68 18.59
CA LEU A 89 6.45 5.59 17.59
C LEU A 89 5.06 5.03 17.35
N VAL A 90 4.30 4.76 18.41
CA VAL A 90 2.92 4.24 18.29
C VAL A 90 1.99 5.26 17.62
N ARG A 91 2.10 6.55 17.96
CA ARG A 91 1.33 7.62 17.29
C ARG A 91 1.68 7.75 15.81
N ALA A 92 2.94 7.51 15.45
CA ALA A 92 3.41 7.49 14.06
C ALA A 92 2.97 6.23 13.30
N GLY A 93 2.31 5.26 13.96
CA GLY A 93 1.80 4.03 13.34
C GLY A 93 2.81 2.89 13.26
N HIS A 94 3.92 2.99 13.98
CA HIS A 94 4.82 1.86 14.20
C HIS A 94 4.26 0.91 15.25
N GLU A 95 4.72 -0.33 15.23
CA GLU A 95 4.36 -1.35 16.21
C GLU A 95 5.40 -1.43 17.32
N LEU A 96 4.93 -1.63 18.56
CA LEU A 96 5.77 -2.12 19.65
C LEU A 96 5.46 -3.59 19.90
N SER A 97 6.50 -4.42 19.85
CA SER A 97 6.44 -5.84 20.15
C SER A 97 6.99 -6.14 21.55
N ASN A 98 6.47 -7.17 22.19
CA ASN A 98 7.00 -7.64 23.46
C ASN A 98 8.32 -8.41 23.25
N HIS A 99 9.39 -7.97 23.94
CA HIS A 99 10.70 -8.60 23.92
C HIS A 99 11.13 -9.14 25.29
N SER A 100 10.15 -9.58 26.12
CA SER A 100 10.24 -9.85 27.54
C SER A 100 10.56 -8.60 28.41
N TRP A 101 10.38 -8.73 29.73
CA TRP A 101 10.59 -7.62 30.64
C TRP A 101 12.05 -7.22 30.77
N SER A 102 12.93 -8.20 31.11
CA SER A 102 14.35 -7.97 31.45
C SER A 102 15.35 -8.70 30.55
N HIS A 103 14.89 -9.15 29.37
CA HIS A 103 15.71 -9.81 28.34
C HIS A 103 16.44 -11.08 28.80
N PRO A 104 15.85 -11.99 29.59
CA PRO A 104 16.49 -13.26 29.94
C PRO A 104 16.40 -14.28 28.78
N LYS A 105 17.24 -15.29 28.82
CA LYS A 105 17.07 -16.48 27.97
C LYS A 105 15.84 -17.27 28.44
N LEU A 106 14.69 -17.08 27.83
CA LEU A 106 13.38 -17.57 28.27
C LEU A 106 13.32 -19.09 28.48
N THR A 107 14.06 -19.86 27.68
CA THR A 107 14.12 -21.34 27.79
C THR A 107 14.75 -21.84 29.10
N THR A 108 15.43 -20.99 29.84
CA THR A 108 16.06 -21.34 31.12
C THR A 108 15.21 -21.00 32.35
N LEU A 109 14.11 -20.30 32.16
CA LEU A 109 13.23 -19.85 33.26
C LEU A 109 12.26 -20.93 33.70
N SER A 110 11.80 -20.85 34.96
CA SER A 110 10.61 -21.57 35.40
C SER A 110 9.36 -21.02 34.72
N ASP A 111 8.25 -21.79 34.73
CA ASP A 111 6.98 -21.35 34.12
C ASP A 111 6.44 -20.06 34.73
N ASP A 112 6.58 -19.88 36.05
CA ASP A 112 6.12 -18.67 36.72
C ASP A 112 6.98 -17.46 36.34
N SER A 113 8.29 -17.62 36.27
CA SER A 113 9.20 -16.56 35.81
C SER A 113 8.98 -16.21 34.35
N LEU A 114 8.76 -17.22 33.48
CA LEU A 114 8.43 -16.99 32.09
C LEU A 114 7.16 -16.18 31.92
N ARG A 115 6.07 -16.57 32.61
CA ARG A 115 4.80 -15.84 32.57
C ARG A 115 4.95 -14.42 33.11
N MET A 116 5.73 -14.23 34.18
CA MET A 116 5.99 -12.91 34.76
C MET A 116 6.77 -12.00 33.78
N GLU A 117 7.77 -12.49 33.10
CA GLU A 117 8.55 -11.76 32.08
C GLU A 117 7.63 -11.27 30.92
N ILE A 118 6.75 -12.15 30.45
CA ILE A 118 5.80 -11.82 29.39
C ILE A 118 4.76 -10.80 29.86
N ALA A 119 4.05 -11.12 30.95
CA ALA A 119 2.91 -10.34 31.42
C ALA A 119 3.30 -8.94 31.92
N ARG A 120 4.47 -8.84 32.59
CA ARG A 120 4.96 -7.55 33.10
C ARG A 120 5.28 -6.60 31.95
N ASN A 121 5.90 -7.10 30.89
CA ASN A 121 6.20 -6.29 29.72
C ASN A 121 4.95 -5.89 28.94
N ASP A 122 4.01 -6.82 28.72
CA ASP A 122 2.70 -6.51 28.13
C ASP A 122 2.00 -5.39 28.90
N SER A 123 1.93 -5.52 30.21
CA SER A 123 1.26 -4.53 31.07
C SER A 123 1.95 -3.16 31.05
N ALA A 124 3.27 -3.13 30.98
CA ALA A 124 4.03 -1.89 30.91
C ALA A 124 3.78 -1.18 29.56
N ILE A 125 3.89 -1.90 28.45
CA ILE A 125 3.64 -1.35 27.12
C ILE A 125 2.21 -0.85 26.98
N GLU A 126 1.22 -1.65 27.40
CA GLU A 126 -0.19 -1.27 27.35
C GLU A 126 -0.51 -0.05 28.21
N LYS A 127 0.01 0.00 29.44
CA LYS A 127 -0.16 1.13 30.37
C LYS A 127 0.42 2.43 29.79
N GLU A 128 1.60 2.37 29.23
CA GLU A 128 2.33 3.55 28.76
C GLU A 128 1.87 4.04 27.39
N THR A 129 1.40 3.16 26.52
CA THR A 129 1.07 3.49 25.13
C THR A 129 -0.41 3.40 24.79
N GLY A 130 -1.22 2.79 25.67
CA GLY A 130 -2.64 2.51 25.41
C GLY A 130 -2.86 1.35 24.43
N LYS A 131 -1.82 0.65 24.01
CA LYS A 131 -1.91 -0.50 23.09
C LYS A 131 -1.20 -1.72 23.68
N ARG A 132 -1.92 -2.83 23.76
CA ARG A 132 -1.34 -4.11 24.12
C ARG A 132 -0.51 -4.66 22.97
N PRO A 133 0.72 -5.17 23.18
CA PRO A 133 1.49 -5.81 22.12
C PRO A 133 0.83 -7.12 21.68
N VAL A 134 0.71 -7.30 20.38
CA VAL A 134 0.06 -8.46 19.75
C VAL A 134 1.06 -9.38 19.04
N THR A 135 2.34 -9.12 19.21
CA THR A 135 3.46 -9.95 18.71
C THR A 135 4.50 -10.16 19.79
N PHE A 136 5.35 -11.17 19.61
CA PHE A 136 6.44 -11.45 20.52
C PHE A 136 7.73 -11.74 19.73
N ILE A 137 8.83 -11.21 20.22
CA ILE A 137 10.17 -11.41 19.69
C ILE A 137 11.04 -12.02 20.79
N TYR A 138 11.68 -13.16 20.48
CA TYR A 138 12.40 -13.92 21.49
C TYR A 138 13.80 -13.36 21.76
N PRO A 139 14.14 -13.00 23.02
CA PRO A 139 15.52 -12.71 23.41
C PRO A 139 16.45 -13.86 23.00
N TYR A 140 17.59 -13.49 22.39
CA TYR A 140 18.61 -14.47 21.91
C TYR A 140 18.07 -15.47 20.87
N ASN A 141 16.91 -15.25 20.26
CA ASN A 141 16.20 -16.23 19.44
C ASN A 141 15.96 -17.57 20.15
N ALA A 142 15.95 -17.57 21.48
CA ALA A 142 15.84 -18.77 22.29
C ALA A 142 14.38 -19.15 22.51
N VAL A 143 13.92 -20.18 21.81
CA VAL A 143 12.54 -20.68 21.86
C VAL A 143 12.53 -22.21 21.95
N ASP A 144 11.60 -22.73 22.74
CA ASP A 144 11.16 -24.12 22.76
C ASP A 144 9.62 -24.16 22.75
N ASP A 145 9.01 -25.34 22.70
CA ASP A 145 7.55 -25.47 22.61
C ASP A 145 6.81 -24.85 23.80
N ARG A 146 7.41 -24.91 25.00
CA ARG A 146 6.88 -24.31 26.22
C ARG A 146 6.86 -22.79 26.12
N VAL A 147 7.97 -22.18 25.71
CA VAL A 147 8.10 -20.73 25.51
C VAL A 147 7.17 -20.29 24.40
N ARG A 148 7.13 -21.01 23.26
CA ARG A 148 6.23 -20.72 22.14
C ARG A 148 4.77 -20.70 22.59
N THR A 149 4.32 -21.70 23.34
CA THR A 149 2.96 -21.79 23.84
C THR A 149 2.62 -20.60 24.74
N ALA A 150 3.51 -20.28 25.69
CA ALA A 150 3.29 -19.18 26.63
C ALA A 150 3.25 -17.80 25.95
N THR A 151 4.09 -17.60 24.91
CA THR A 151 4.16 -16.31 24.19
C THR A 151 3.11 -16.12 23.11
N MET A 152 2.45 -17.19 22.64
CA MET A 152 1.39 -17.08 21.64
C MET A 152 0.01 -16.74 22.23
N GLU A 153 -0.18 -16.82 23.51
CA GLU A 153 -1.46 -16.52 24.15
C GLU A 153 -1.87 -15.05 23.91
N GLY A 154 -3.01 -14.84 23.24
CA GLY A 154 -3.53 -13.50 22.90
C GLY A 154 -2.67 -12.73 21.88
N ARG A 155 -1.97 -13.42 20.98
CA ARG A 155 -1.10 -12.82 19.96
C ARG A 155 -1.42 -13.29 18.55
N ILE A 156 -1.01 -12.47 17.59
CA ILE A 156 -1.11 -12.74 16.15
C ILE A 156 0.00 -13.69 15.72
N CYS A 157 1.24 -13.36 16.08
CA CYS A 157 2.42 -14.16 15.70
C CYS A 157 3.64 -13.86 16.57
N ASN A 158 4.63 -14.75 16.49
CA ASN A 158 5.95 -14.59 17.11
C ASN A 158 7.03 -14.65 16.03
N ARG A 159 8.13 -13.89 16.19
CA ARG A 159 9.26 -13.92 15.25
C ARG A 159 10.20 -15.07 15.59
N GLU A 160 10.24 -16.08 14.72
CA GLU A 160 11.15 -17.23 14.85
C GLU A 160 12.30 -17.20 13.84
N TYR A 161 12.13 -16.45 12.73
CA TYR A 161 13.12 -16.32 11.67
C TYR A 161 13.30 -14.86 11.31
N GLN A 162 14.54 -14.47 11.06
CA GLN A 162 14.89 -13.14 10.60
C GLN A 162 16.18 -13.13 9.78
N PHE A 163 16.29 -12.15 8.91
CA PHE A 163 17.53 -11.77 8.26
C PHE A 163 18.20 -10.68 9.10
N GLY A 164 19.38 -10.95 9.64
CA GLY A 164 20.12 -9.98 10.44
C GLY A 164 20.61 -8.82 9.57
N LEU A 165 20.28 -7.60 9.96
CA LEU A 165 20.79 -6.36 9.36
C LEU A 165 21.84 -5.75 10.28
N GLY A 166 22.97 -5.31 9.70
CA GLY A 166 24.08 -4.71 10.43
C GLY A 166 25.43 -5.15 9.88
N GLN A 167 26.48 -4.46 10.24
CA GLN A 167 27.83 -4.78 9.77
C GLN A 167 28.70 -5.44 10.83
N ALA A 168 28.59 -5.04 12.09
CA ALA A 168 29.49 -5.55 13.14
C ALA A 168 29.35 -7.06 13.39
N ASN A 169 28.13 -7.59 13.43
CA ASN A 169 27.85 -8.99 13.72
C ASN A 169 27.16 -9.74 12.60
N SER A 170 26.31 -9.09 11.85
CA SER A 170 25.61 -9.70 10.70
C SER A 170 26.41 -9.66 9.41
N HIS A 171 27.52 -8.88 9.37
CA HIS A 171 28.45 -8.74 8.24
C HIS A 171 27.76 -8.44 6.90
N GLN A 172 26.68 -7.67 6.93
CA GLN A 172 25.93 -7.36 5.74
C GLN A 172 26.62 -6.32 4.86
N THR A 173 26.54 -6.56 3.56
CA THR A 173 26.91 -5.61 2.52
C THR A 173 25.65 -5.18 1.76
N ARG A 174 25.76 -4.12 0.96
CA ARG A 174 24.69 -3.71 0.06
C ARG A 174 24.24 -4.86 -0.87
N GLU A 175 25.20 -5.59 -1.41
CA GLU A 175 24.96 -6.70 -2.33
C GLU A 175 24.22 -7.87 -1.65
N SER A 176 24.59 -8.24 -0.42
CA SER A 176 23.93 -9.30 0.33
C SER A 176 22.48 -8.96 0.67
N ILE A 177 22.22 -7.71 1.06
CA ILE A 177 20.87 -7.21 1.33
C ILE A 177 20.03 -7.20 0.05
N GLN A 178 20.57 -6.74 -1.06
CA GLN A 178 19.88 -6.76 -2.35
C GLN A 178 19.63 -8.18 -2.84
N GLN A 179 20.56 -9.11 -2.61
CA GLN A 179 20.36 -10.53 -2.94
C GLN A 179 19.23 -11.13 -2.10
N TRP A 180 19.22 -10.85 -0.80
CA TRP A 180 18.13 -11.29 0.08
C TRP A 180 16.78 -10.73 -0.39
N LEU A 181 16.71 -9.45 -0.74
CA LEU A 181 15.46 -8.83 -1.21
C LEU A 181 14.97 -9.45 -2.53
N ARG A 182 15.88 -9.71 -3.48
CA ARG A 182 15.53 -10.44 -4.71
C ARG A 182 14.99 -11.82 -4.42
N GLN A 183 15.61 -12.55 -3.48
CA GLN A 183 15.11 -13.85 -3.06
C GLN A 183 13.68 -13.78 -2.52
N GLN A 184 13.34 -12.77 -1.69
CA GLN A 184 11.96 -12.61 -1.22
C GLN A 184 10.97 -12.42 -2.38
N ILE A 185 11.35 -11.65 -3.41
CA ILE A 185 10.52 -11.44 -4.60
C ILE A 185 10.35 -12.74 -5.39
N ASP A 186 11.45 -13.46 -5.66
CA ASP A 186 11.45 -14.69 -6.48
C ASP A 186 10.67 -15.82 -5.81
N GLU A 187 10.81 -15.98 -4.50
CA GLU A 187 10.11 -16.97 -3.69
C GLU A 187 8.70 -16.54 -3.28
N ARG A 188 8.33 -15.29 -3.54
CA ARG A 188 7.07 -14.68 -3.08
C ARG A 188 6.91 -14.80 -1.56
N ALA A 189 7.98 -14.59 -0.83
CA ALA A 189 8.05 -14.85 0.60
C ALA A 189 7.66 -13.62 1.44
N TRP A 190 7.47 -13.84 2.72
CA TRP A 190 7.44 -12.82 3.74
C TRP A 190 8.80 -12.75 4.42
N GLY A 191 9.60 -11.76 4.06
CA GLY A 191 10.89 -11.50 4.67
C GLY A 191 10.75 -10.71 5.96
N VAL A 192 11.42 -11.14 7.02
CA VAL A 192 11.51 -10.43 8.29
C VAL A 192 12.96 -10.12 8.58
N THR A 193 13.25 -8.87 8.93
CA THR A 193 14.63 -8.46 9.30
C THR A 193 14.75 -8.25 10.79
N MET A 194 15.98 -8.16 11.26
CA MET A 194 16.32 -7.80 12.65
C MET A 194 17.56 -6.90 12.66
N SER A 195 17.53 -5.84 13.43
CA SER A 195 18.69 -4.97 13.70
C SER A 195 18.63 -4.39 15.11
N HIS A 196 19.78 -3.94 15.63
CA HIS A 196 19.93 -3.29 16.94
C HIS A 196 20.76 -2.03 16.76
N GLY A 197 20.08 -0.87 16.66
CA GLY A 197 20.75 0.42 16.55
C GLY A 197 21.54 0.65 15.27
N ILE A 198 22.28 1.75 15.24
CA ILE A 198 23.08 2.21 14.09
C ILE A 198 24.56 2.34 14.45
N TYR A 199 24.89 3.15 15.44
CA TYR A 199 26.27 3.42 15.88
C TYR A 199 26.60 2.73 17.20
N THR A 200 25.57 2.38 17.94
CA THR A 200 25.66 1.69 19.24
C THR A 200 25.00 0.30 19.13
N ALA A 201 24.95 -0.43 20.21
CA ALA A 201 24.35 -1.76 20.33
C ALA A 201 25.01 -2.84 19.44
N TRP A 202 24.28 -3.93 19.14
CA TRP A 202 24.87 -5.16 18.61
C TRP A 202 25.25 -5.10 17.13
N ASP A 203 24.39 -4.51 16.28
CA ASP A 203 24.51 -4.59 14.82
C ASP A 203 25.18 -3.37 14.17
N ARG A 204 25.95 -2.59 14.90
CA ARG A 204 26.57 -1.34 14.45
C ARG A 204 26.92 -1.32 12.97
N TRP A 205 26.62 -0.18 12.34
CA TRP A 205 26.88 0.08 10.93
C TRP A 205 28.11 0.98 10.77
N GLU A 206 29.06 0.56 9.95
CA GLU A 206 30.15 1.43 9.48
C GLU A 206 29.63 2.34 8.36
N GLU A 207 28.68 1.82 7.57
CA GLU A 207 28.07 2.48 6.43
C GLU A 207 26.53 2.51 6.56
N PRO A 208 25.95 3.35 7.43
CA PRO A 208 24.48 3.38 7.65
C PRO A 208 23.66 3.67 6.41
N TRP A 209 24.25 4.31 5.39
CA TRP A 209 23.59 4.58 4.12
C TRP A 209 23.10 3.30 3.42
N ILE A 210 23.68 2.15 3.69
CA ILE A 210 23.22 0.85 3.15
C ILE A 210 21.81 0.54 3.67
N LEU A 211 21.53 0.81 4.95
CA LEU A 211 20.19 0.64 5.52
C LEU A 211 19.21 1.66 4.95
N TRP A 212 19.65 2.93 4.77
CA TRP A 212 18.82 3.96 4.15
C TRP A 212 18.49 3.64 2.68
N ASP A 213 19.43 3.04 1.96
CA ASP A 213 19.21 2.52 0.61
C ASP A 213 18.13 1.41 0.59
N LEU A 214 18.16 0.50 1.56
CA LEU A 214 17.12 -0.53 1.69
C LEU A 214 15.73 0.12 1.88
N PHE A 215 15.61 1.11 2.78
CA PHE A 215 14.33 1.78 3.02
C PHE A 215 13.82 2.46 1.75
N ARG A 216 14.70 3.15 1.02
CA ARG A 216 14.36 3.76 -0.26
C ARG A 216 13.90 2.71 -1.28
N GLU A 217 14.61 1.60 -1.40
CA GLU A 217 14.27 0.54 -2.34
C GLU A 217 12.90 -0.11 -2.02
N LEU A 218 12.63 -0.38 -0.75
CA LEU A 218 11.33 -0.90 -0.30
C LEU A 218 10.18 0.05 -0.66
N ALA A 219 10.36 1.34 -0.42
CA ALA A 219 9.36 2.35 -0.75
C ALA A 219 9.12 2.48 -2.26
N TYR A 220 10.19 2.45 -3.07
CA TYR A 220 10.10 2.61 -4.52
C TYR A 220 9.56 1.37 -5.23
N LYS A 221 9.66 0.20 -4.60
CA LYS A 221 9.08 -1.06 -5.07
C LYS A 221 7.74 -1.40 -4.40
N SER A 222 7.00 -0.40 -3.94
CA SER A 222 5.74 -0.59 -3.21
C SER A 222 4.61 -1.23 -4.04
N ASP A 223 4.74 -1.31 -5.36
CA ASP A 223 3.87 -2.10 -6.25
C ASP A 223 4.14 -3.61 -6.17
N THR A 224 5.36 -3.99 -5.87
CA THR A 224 5.87 -5.37 -5.81
C THR A 224 6.00 -5.88 -4.38
N ILE A 225 6.48 -5.02 -3.46
CA ILE A 225 6.77 -5.37 -2.07
C ILE A 225 5.79 -4.66 -1.14
N TRP A 226 5.13 -5.42 -0.29
CA TRP A 226 4.32 -4.89 0.80
C TRP A 226 5.16 -4.75 2.06
N THR A 227 5.62 -3.54 2.35
CA THR A 227 6.38 -3.25 3.58
C THR A 227 5.44 -2.73 4.65
N GLU A 228 5.31 -3.49 5.76
CA GLU A 228 4.41 -3.16 6.85
C GLU A 228 4.89 -3.79 8.17
N THR A 229 4.27 -3.41 9.30
CA THR A 229 4.59 -3.96 10.61
C THR A 229 4.46 -5.47 10.66
N PHE A 230 5.18 -6.12 11.56
CA PHE A 230 5.19 -7.56 11.71
C PHE A 230 3.79 -8.08 12.09
N ALA A 231 3.08 -7.38 12.98
CA ALA A 231 1.70 -7.71 13.34
C ALA A 231 0.75 -7.66 12.14
N LYS A 232 0.82 -6.61 11.32
CA LYS A 232 -0.13 -6.42 10.23
C LYS A 232 0.07 -7.43 9.11
N VAL A 233 1.33 -7.72 8.75
CA VAL A 233 1.60 -8.78 7.77
C VAL A 233 1.21 -10.15 8.34
N GLY A 234 1.51 -10.41 9.62
CA GLY A 234 1.16 -11.65 10.31
C GLY A 234 -0.36 -11.87 10.37
N ALA A 235 -1.14 -10.83 10.70
CA ALA A 235 -2.59 -10.89 10.71
C ALA A 235 -3.15 -11.20 9.32
N TYR A 236 -2.73 -10.44 8.30
CA TYR A 236 -3.17 -10.66 6.92
C TYR A 236 -2.89 -12.09 6.44
N VAL A 237 -1.68 -12.59 6.66
CA VAL A 237 -1.27 -13.95 6.25
C VAL A 237 -2.12 -15.01 6.97
N THR A 238 -2.32 -14.86 8.27
CA THR A 238 -3.14 -15.78 9.07
C THR A 238 -4.61 -15.77 8.63
N GLU A 239 -5.18 -14.59 8.41
CA GLU A 239 -6.56 -14.44 7.94
C GLU A 239 -6.72 -14.97 6.52
N ARG A 240 -5.79 -14.68 5.61
CA ARG A 240 -5.78 -15.20 4.23
C ARG A 240 -5.78 -16.72 4.20
N ASP A 241 -4.97 -17.36 5.05
CA ASP A 241 -4.82 -18.81 5.06
C ASP A 241 -5.99 -19.52 5.76
N ALA A 242 -6.71 -18.82 6.64
CA ALA A 242 -7.86 -19.33 7.38
C ALA A 242 -9.20 -19.05 6.68
N VAL A 243 -9.32 -17.97 5.92
CA VAL A 243 -10.59 -17.60 5.30
C VAL A 243 -11.02 -18.62 4.23
N ARG A 244 -12.29 -18.97 4.26
CA ARG A 244 -12.93 -19.81 3.22
C ARG A 244 -13.82 -18.93 2.36
N LEU A 245 -13.77 -19.13 1.05
CA LEU A 245 -14.61 -18.42 0.09
C LEU A 245 -15.57 -19.41 -0.57
N ASP A 246 -16.86 -19.24 -0.34
CA ASP A 246 -17.89 -19.93 -1.15
C ASP A 246 -18.23 -19.04 -2.36
N VAL A 247 -18.00 -19.57 -3.57
CA VAL A 247 -18.09 -18.81 -4.82
C VAL A 247 -19.22 -19.34 -5.69
N VAL A 248 -20.24 -18.52 -5.91
CA VAL A 248 -21.37 -18.82 -6.79
C VAL A 248 -21.31 -17.92 -8.03
N LYS A 249 -21.32 -18.52 -9.22
CA LYS A 249 -21.33 -17.80 -10.51
C LYS A 249 -22.64 -18.06 -11.23
N LYS A 250 -23.45 -17.02 -11.43
CA LYS A 250 -24.76 -17.15 -12.08
C LYS A 250 -25.07 -15.95 -12.96
N LYS A 251 -25.34 -16.17 -14.24
CA LYS A 251 -25.71 -15.11 -15.20
C LYS A 251 -24.72 -13.94 -15.28
N GLY A 252 -23.41 -14.21 -15.12
CA GLY A 252 -22.35 -13.21 -15.15
C GLY A 252 -22.14 -12.47 -13.83
N ILE A 253 -22.94 -12.76 -12.80
CA ILE A 253 -22.76 -12.26 -11.44
C ILE A 253 -21.89 -13.26 -10.67
N ILE A 254 -20.92 -12.76 -9.93
CA ILE A 254 -20.09 -13.53 -9.01
C ILE A 254 -20.48 -13.13 -7.60
N THR A 255 -20.91 -14.10 -6.81
CA THR A 255 -21.15 -13.90 -5.38
C THR A 255 -20.10 -14.69 -4.61
N VAL A 256 -19.38 -14.02 -3.72
CA VAL A 256 -18.32 -14.60 -2.90
C VAL A 256 -18.72 -14.42 -1.43
N THR A 257 -18.96 -15.52 -0.73
CA THR A 257 -19.30 -15.48 0.69
C THR A 257 -18.07 -15.86 1.50
N PRO A 258 -17.42 -14.90 2.19
CA PRO A 258 -16.31 -15.19 3.08
C PRO A 258 -16.82 -15.82 4.38
N SER A 259 -15.97 -16.66 4.99
CA SER A 259 -16.19 -17.25 6.31
C SER A 259 -14.84 -17.36 7.01
N LEU A 260 -14.69 -16.71 8.14
CA LEU A 260 -13.45 -16.67 8.94
C LEU A 260 -13.78 -16.95 10.40
N ASP A 261 -13.09 -17.94 10.99
CA ASP A 261 -13.24 -18.35 12.39
C ASP A 261 -11.93 -18.02 13.15
N LEU A 262 -11.67 -16.72 13.32
CA LEU A 262 -10.60 -16.19 14.14
C LEU A 262 -11.15 -15.11 15.08
N ASP A 263 -10.39 -14.76 16.12
CA ASP A 263 -10.77 -13.65 17.02
C ASP A 263 -10.69 -12.30 16.28
N PRO A 264 -11.84 -11.62 16.03
CA PRO A 264 -11.85 -10.35 15.30
C PRO A 264 -11.20 -9.18 16.06
N VAL A 265 -10.84 -9.34 17.33
CA VAL A 265 -10.07 -8.35 18.09
C VAL A 265 -8.60 -8.36 17.67
N LEU A 266 -8.05 -9.53 17.37
CA LEU A 266 -6.66 -9.70 16.92
C LEU A 266 -6.55 -9.68 15.40
N PHE A 267 -7.52 -10.24 14.70
CA PHE A 267 -7.52 -10.45 13.27
C PHE A 267 -8.65 -9.63 12.64
N SER A 268 -8.32 -8.49 12.07
CA SER A 268 -9.32 -7.55 11.51
C SER A 268 -8.83 -6.87 10.24
N GLU A 269 -7.83 -7.46 9.56
CA GLU A 269 -7.29 -6.89 8.34
C GLU A 269 -8.28 -7.05 7.17
N LYS A 270 -8.30 -6.08 6.29
CA LYS A 270 -8.99 -6.26 5.02
C LYS A 270 -8.16 -7.15 4.12
N LEU A 271 -8.79 -8.16 3.55
CA LEU A 271 -8.16 -9.04 2.59
C LEU A 271 -8.43 -8.55 1.16
N THR A 272 -7.47 -8.71 0.27
CA THR A 272 -7.65 -8.36 -1.15
C THR A 272 -8.22 -9.55 -1.92
N LEU A 273 -9.47 -9.43 -2.39
CA LEU A 273 -10.07 -10.37 -3.33
C LEU A 273 -9.47 -10.15 -4.72
N LYS A 274 -9.09 -11.25 -5.37
CA LYS A 274 -8.58 -11.29 -6.74
C LYS A 274 -9.50 -12.10 -7.62
N VAL A 275 -9.96 -11.50 -8.72
CA VAL A 275 -10.80 -12.16 -9.71
C VAL A 275 -10.11 -12.12 -11.06
N SER A 276 -9.63 -13.28 -11.50
CA SER A 276 -8.94 -13.48 -12.78
C SER A 276 -9.87 -13.98 -13.88
N GLY A 277 -9.46 -13.84 -15.14
CA GLY A 277 -10.20 -14.36 -16.29
C GLY A 277 -11.51 -13.62 -16.60
N MET A 278 -11.65 -12.38 -16.13
CA MET A 278 -12.80 -11.55 -16.48
C MET A 278 -12.73 -11.09 -17.94
N PRO A 279 -13.84 -11.07 -18.67
CA PRO A 279 -13.86 -10.54 -20.03
C PRO A 279 -13.46 -9.06 -20.03
N LYS A 280 -12.44 -8.71 -20.82
CA LYS A 280 -12.04 -7.30 -20.99
C LYS A 280 -13.19 -6.49 -21.55
N ALA A 281 -13.42 -5.28 -21.01
CA ALA A 281 -14.40 -4.33 -21.54
C ALA A 281 -14.16 -4.13 -23.06
N GLY A 282 -15.23 -4.16 -23.86
CA GLY A 282 -15.15 -4.05 -25.33
C GLY A 282 -14.72 -5.31 -26.07
N SER A 283 -14.35 -6.41 -25.41
CA SER A 283 -14.08 -7.70 -26.05
C SER A 283 -15.36 -8.32 -26.64
N ARG A 284 -15.21 -9.26 -27.60
CA ARG A 284 -16.37 -9.97 -28.22
C ARG A 284 -17.23 -10.67 -27.16
N ALA A 285 -16.63 -11.15 -26.08
CA ALA A 285 -17.31 -11.78 -24.95
C ALA A 285 -18.04 -10.76 -24.03
N ALA A 286 -17.58 -9.51 -24.02
CA ALA A 286 -18.12 -8.41 -23.19
C ALA A 286 -18.84 -7.33 -23.99
N LYS A 287 -19.36 -7.63 -25.20
CA LYS A 287 -20.00 -6.64 -26.12
C LYS A 287 -21.08 -5.76 -25.49
N LYS A 288 -21.53 -6.05 -24.25
CA LYS A 288 -22.57 -5.32 -23.51
C LYS A 288 -22.18 -5.07 -22.04
N VAL A 289 -20.90 -5.10 -21.71
CA VAL A 289 -20.42 -4.85 -20.36
C VAL A 289 -19.46 -3.67 -20.39
N PHE A 290 -19.80 -2.59 -19.71
CA PHE A 290 -18.97 -1.40 -19.59
C PHE A 290 -17.86 -1.60 -18.55
N GLY A 291 -18.14 -2.34 -17.49
CA GLY A 291 -17.24 -2.66 -16.40
C GLY A 291 -17.95 -3.48 -15.32
N TYR A 292 -17.39 -3.50 -14.14
CA TYR A 292 -17.90 -4.27 -13.02
C TYR A 292 -18.02 -3.39 -11.78
N ARG A 293 -18.95 -3.73 -10.88
CA ARG A 293 -19.11 -3.14 -9.56
C ARG A 293 -19.13 -4.25 -8.51
N ALA A 294 -18.47 -4.02 -7.39
CA ALA A 294 -18.51 -4.89 -6.24
C ALA A 294 -19.21 -4.21 -5.06
N VAL A 295 -19.99 -4.99 -4.32
CA VAL A 295 -20.73 -4.53 -3.14
C VAL A 295 -20.56 -5.54 -2.02
N GLN A 296 -20.28 -5.09 -0.81
CA GLN A 296 -20.34 -5.86 0.44
C GLN A 296 -21.09 -5.05 1.48
N ASP A 297 -22.02 -5.64 2.20
CA ASP A 297 -22.82 -5.01 3.27
C ASP A 297 -23.48 -3.68 2.85
N GLY A 298 -23.97 -3.63 1.59
CA GLY A 298 -24.60 -2.44 1.02
C GLY A 298 -23.64 -1.31 0.63
N LYS A 299 -22.32 -1.50 0.81
CA LYS A 299 -21.29 -0.51 0.44
C LYS A 299 -20.57 -0.93 -0.83
N ASN A 300 -20.34 0.03 -1.72
CA ASN A 300 -19.49 -0.20 -2.89
C ASN A 300 -18.04 -0.46 -2.43
N LEU A 301 -17.43 -1.48 -3.00
CA LEU A 301 -15.99 -1.74 -2.90
C LEU A 301 -15.34 -1.21 -4.18
N PRO A 302 -14.34 -0.31 -4.09
CA PRO A 302 -13.59 0.12 -5.26
C PRO A 302 -12.97 -1.09 -5.97
N LEU A 303 -13.34 -1.28 -7.25
CA LEU A 303 -12.77 -2.33 -8.09
C LEU A 303 -11.63 -1.77 -8.92
N ILE A 304 -10.46 -2.32 -8.70
CA ILE A 304 -9.21 -1.90 -9.33
C ILE A 304 -8.84 -2.94 -10.39
N LEU A 305 -8.58 -2.48 -11.60
CA LEU A 305 -8.00 -3.33 -12.65
C LEU A 305 -6.47 -3.28 -12.52
N LYS A 306 -5.84 -4.42 -12.23
CA LYS A 306 -4.37 -4.58 -12.21
C LYS A 306 -3.97 -5.65 -13.23
N GLY A 307 -3.38 -5.22 -14.33
CA GLY A 307 -3.21 -6.11 -15.49
C GLY A 307 -4.56 -6.58 -16.02
N ASP A 308 -4.81 -7.88 -15.97
CA ASP A 308 -6.07 -8.51 -16.40
C ASP A 308 -6.97 -8.95 -15.23
N ASP A 309 -6.57 -8.66 -14.00
CA ASP A 309 -7.26 -9.07 -12.77
C ASP A 309 -8.03 -7.89 -12.16
N LEU A 310 -9.23 -8.19 -11.63
CA LEU A 310 -9.98 -7.27 -10.80
C LEU A 310 -9.64 -7.52 -9.33
N LEU A 311 -9.32 -6.45 -8.62
CA LEU A 311 -8.98 -6.47 -7.20
C LEU A 311 -9.96 -5.60 -6.42
N CYS A 312 -10.34 -6.03 -5.22
CA CYS A 312 -10.97 -5.19 -4.21
C CYS A 312 -10.65 -5.68 -2.80
N ASP A 313 -10.50 -4.74 -1.87
CA ASP A 313 -10.35 -5.08 -0.47
C ASP A 313 -11.72 -5.32 0.17
N PHE A 314 -11.85 -6.40 0.94
CA PHE A 314 -13.09 -6.81 1.58
C PHE A 314 -12.89 -7.12 3.07
N ASN A 315 -13.97 -7.03 3.82
CA ASN A 315 -14.01 -7.47 5.21
C ASN A 315 -14.23 -8.99 5.27
N PRO A 316 -13.31 -9.80 5.80
CA PRO A 316 -13.48 -11.25 5.86
C PRO A 316 -14.59 -11.71 6.82
N TYR A 317 -15.04 -10.85 7.74
CA TYR A 317 -16.19 -11.08 8.64
C TYR A 317 -17.50 -10.46 8.11
N GLY A 318 -17.46 -9.81 6.96
CA GLY A 318 -18.64 -9.20 6.33
C GLY A 318 -19.54 -10.22 5.64
N GLY A 319 -20.68 -9.72 5.15
CA GLY A 319 -21.59 -10.48 4.31
C GLY A 319 -21.03 -10.80 2.92
N PRO A 320 -21.86 -11.42 2.06
CA PRO A 320 -21.45 -11.77 0.70
C PRO A 320 -21.01 -10.57 -0.12
N ILE A 321 -19.91 -10.73 -0.85
CA ILE A 321 -19.42 -9.79 -1.86
C ILE A 321 -20.13 -10.14 -3.17
N THR A 322 -20.83 -9.19 -3.77
CA THR A 322 -21.48 -9.38 -5.06
C THR A 322 -20.79 -8.54 -6.12
N ILE A 323 -20.23 -9.19 -7.14
CA ILE A 323 -19.60 -8.54 -8.31
C ILE A 323 -20.56 -8.67 -9.47
N VAL A 324 -21.03 -7.53 -10.00
CA VAL A 324 -22.02 -7.45 -11.07
C VAL A 324 -21.45 -6.79 -12.31
N PRO A 325 -21.75 -7.31 -13.53
CA PRO A 325 -21.43 -6.63 -14.77
C PRO A 325 -22.38 -5.43 -14.96
N ILE A 326 -21.82 -4.30 -15.32
CA ILE A 326 -22.56 -3.07 -15.62
C ILE A 326 -22.94 -3.08 -17.10
N LYS A 327 -24.25 -3.14 -17.39
CA LYS A 327 -24.80 -3.28 -18.75
C LYS A 327 -25.32 -1.97 -19.33
N GLU A 328 -25.61 -1.01 -18.48
CA GLU A 328 -25.94 0.36 -18.86
C GLU A 328 -24.74 1.24 -18.55
N ASP A 329 -24.43 2.16 -19.44
CA ASP A 329 -23.29 3.03 -19.27
C ASP A 329 -23.53 4.04 -18.13
N PRO A 330 -22.87 3.92 -16.96
CA PRO A 330 -23.12 4.81 -15.83
C PRO A 330 -22.48 6.18 -16.01
N LEU A 331 -21.60 6.35 -17.01
CA LEU A 331 -20.88 7.58 -17.31
C LEU A 331 -21.54 8.35 -18.47
N ALA A 332 -22.47 7.74 -19.23
CA ALA A 332 -23.05 8.34 -20.41
C ALA A 332 -23.75 9.67 -20.12
N GLY A 333 -23.31 10.73 -20.79
CA GLY A 333 -23.87 12.07 -20.67
C GLY A 333 -23.66 12.75 -19.31
N LYS A 334 -22.81 12.18 -18.45
CA LYS A 334 -22.46 12.76 -17.13
C LYS A 334 -21.44 13.89 -17.28
N THR A 335 -21.42 14.80 -16.30
CA THR A 335 -20.41 15.86 -16.20
C THR A 335 -19.28 15.42 -15.27
N ILE A 336 -18.04 15.53 -15.75
CA ILE A 336 -16.83 15.28 -14.96
C ILE A 336 -15.94 16.53 -14.88
N ASN A 337 -15.68 16.98 -13.67
CA ASN A 337 -14.70 18.01 -13.36
C ASN A 337 -13.41 17.35 -12.90
N ILE A 338 -12.28 17.61 -13.59
CA ILE A 338 -10.99 17.03 -13.23
C ILE A 338 -10.02 18.14 -12.85
N ILE A 339 -9.51 18.08 -11.61
CA ILE A 339 -8.52 19.03 -11.10
C ILE A 339 -7.21 18.32 -10.80
N GLY A 340 -6.10 18.98 -11.12
CA GLY A 340 -4.79 18.39 -10.86
C GLY A 340 -3.63 19.25 -11.34
N ASP A 341 -2.50 18.59 -11.45
CA ASP A 341 -1.23 19.13 -11.92
C ASP A 341 -0.98 18.85 -13.41
N SER A 342 0.27 18.61 -13.81
CA SER A 342 0.63 18.26 -15.18
C SER A 342 0.10 16.89 -15.63
N TYR A 343 -0.29 16.02 -14.73
CA TYR A 343 -0.95 14.73 -15.05
C TYR A 343 -2.34 14.96 -15.66
N VAL A 344 -3.01 16.06 -15.28
CA VAL A 344 -4.32 16.47 -15.82
C VAL A 344 -4.16 17.46 -16.99
N ALA A 345 -3.25 18.41 -16.88
CA ALA A 345 -2.95 19.37 -17.95
C ALA A 345 -2.28 18.74 -19.18
N ASN A 346 -1.75 17.54 -19.04
CA ASN A 346 -1.01 16.76 -20.06
C ASN A 346 0.18 17.52 -20.64
N HIS A 347 1.16 17.82 -19.80
CA HIS A 347 2.36 18.60 -20.09
C HIS A 347 2.88 18.45 -21.53
N ARG A 348 3.01 19.57 -22.28
CA ARG A 348 3.49 19.62 -23.67
C ARG A 348 2.70 18.79 -24.71
N GLN A 349 1.59 18.20 -24.32
CA GLN A 349 0.71 17.44 -25.20
C GLN A 349 -0.73 18.00 -25.11
N PRO A 350 -1.55 17.85 -26.16
CA PRO A 350 -2.97 18.13 -26.04
C PRO A 350 -3.60 17.26 -24.94
N TYR A 351 -4.48 17.86 -24.13
CA TYR A 351 -5.16 17.09 -23.06
C TYR A 351 -6.06 15.97 -23.62
N GLU A 352 -6.44 16.06 -24.89
CA GLU A 352 -7.20 15.04 -25.61
C GLU A 352 -6.46 13.69 -25.71
N ASN A 353 -5.13 13.71 -25.58
CA ASN A 353 -4.32 12.51 -25.52
C ASN A 353 -4.31 11.86 -24.12
N ALA A 354 -4.75 12.58 -23.08
CA ALA A 354 -4.75 12.04 -21.72
C ALA A 354 -5.83 10.97 -21.53
N TRP A 355 -5.52 9.95 -20.74
CA TRP A 355 -6.40 8.81 -20.49
C TRP A 355 -7.79 9.21 -20.00
N HIS A 356 -7.87 10.18 -19.10
CA HIS A 356 -9.12 10.66 -18.52
C HIS A 356 -10.02 11.37 -19.54
N TYR A 357 -9.44 12.11 -20.49
CA TYR A 357 -10.22 12.67 -21.61
C TYR A 357 -10.72 11.54 -22.54
N LYS A 358 -9.85 10.58 -22.87
CA LYS A 358 -10.23 9.43 -23.72
C LYS A 358 -11.39 8.64 -23.10
N VAL A 359 -11.39 8.45 -21.76
CA VAL A 359 -12.53 7.86 -21.05
C VAL A 359 -13.77 8.74 -21.18
N ALA A 360 -13.68 10.03 -20.87
CA ALA A 360 -14.82 10.95 -20.96
C ALA A 360 -15.40 11.01 -22.38
N ALA A 361 -14.57 11.10 -23.39
CA ALA A 361 -14.98 11.12 -24.79
C ALA A 361 -15.69 9.81 -25.22
N ARG A 362 -15.18 8.65 -24.78
CA ARG A 362 -15.76 7.33 -25.05
C ARG A 362 -17.21 7.21 -24.54
N HIS A 363 -17.49 7.82 -23.38
CA HIS A 363 -18.78 7.78 -22.71
C HIS A 363 -19.66 9.01 -22.99
N GLY A 364 -19.22 9.93 -23.87
CA GLY A 364 -19.95 11.15 -24.17
C GLY A 364 -20.18 12.06 -22.96
N MET A 365 -19.21 12.07 -22.03
CA MET A 365 -19.28 12.96 -20.85
C MET A 365 -18.99 14.41 -21.22
N THR A 366 -19.60 15.35 -20.50
CA THR A 366 -19.15 16.74 -20.46
C THR A 366 -17.86 16.80 -19.64
N TYR A 367 -16.75 17.20 -20.28
CA TYR A 367 -15.42 17.15 -19.69
C TYR A 367 -14.90 18.55 -19.39
N ASN A 368 -14.63 18.84 -18.12
CA ASN A 368 -14.06 20.10 -17.66
C ASN A 368 -12.66 19.85 -17.05
N ASN A 369 -11.63 20.43 -17.67
CA ASN A 369 -10.23 20.26 -17.27
C ASN A 369 -9.72 21.46 -16.48
N TYR A 370 -9.38 21.24 -15.22
CA TYR A 370 -8.77 22.22 -14.32
C TYR A 370 -7.31 21.85 -13.97
N GLY A 371 -6.65 21.09 -14.83
CA GLY A 371 -5.24 20.77 -14.72
C GLY A 371 -4.35 21.98 -14.94
N ARG A 372 -3.24 22.06 -14.22
CA ARG A 372 -2.25 23.11 -14.38
C ARG A 372 -0.84 22.56 -14.22
N ASN A 373 -0.01 22.74 -15.25
CA ASN A 373 1.38 22.31 -15.20
C ASN A 373 2.09 22.89 -13.97
N GLY A 374 2.80 22.04 -13.22
CA GLY A 374 3.51 22.46 -12.02
C GLY A 374 2.62 22.82 -10.83
N GLY A 375 1.29 22.61 -10.91
CA GLY A 375 0.38 22.83 -9.77
C GLY A 375 0.68 21.87 -8.62
N ALA A 376 0.55 22.36 -7.37
CA ALA A 376 0.66 21.53 -6.16
C ALA A 376 -0.69 21.53 -5.42
N ILE A 377 -0.94 20.52 -4.60
CA ILE A 377 -2.17 20.44 -3.80
C ILE A 377 -2.16 21.54 -2.75
N ALA A 378 -1.07 21.65 -2.00
CA ALA A 378 -1.02 22.41 -0.75
C ALA A 378 -0.18 23.69 -0.80
N PHE A 379 0.62 23.90 -1.85
CA PHE A 379 1.58 25.00 -1.89
C PHE A 379 1.42 25.86 -3.14
N ASP A 380 1.39 27.17 -2.95
CA ASP A 380 1.40 28.15 -4.05
C ASP A 380 2.77 28.14 -4.75
N ARG A 381 2.75 28.07 -6.07
CA ARG A 381 3.95 28.13 -6.92
C ARG A 381 3.91 29.32 -7.89
N THR A 382 3.40 30.43 -7.41
CA THR A 382 3.19 31.66 -8.20
C THR A 382 4.47 32.27 -8.72
N ASN A 383 5.58 32.15 -7.97
CA ASN A 383 6.92 32.63 -8.38
C ASN A 383 7.48 31.94 -9.63
N ARG A 384 6.92 30.78 -10.02
CA ARG A 384 7.26 30.04 -11.25
C ARG A 384 6.15 30.04 -12.30
N ASN A 385 5.13 30.89 -12.15
CA ASN A 385 3.91 30.93 -12.98
C ASN A 385 3.10 29.61 -12.97
N PHE A 386 3.29 28.75 -11.97
CA PHE A 386 2.50 27.53 -11.82
C PHE A 386 1.18 27.76 -11.07
N GLY A 387 1.03 28.92 -10.45
CA GLY A 387 -0.21 29.43 -9.87
C GLY A 387 -0.48 29.03 -8.45
N LYS A 388 -1.71 29.31 -8.00
CA LYS A 388 -2.20 28.95 -6.68
C LYS A 388 -2.38 27.44 -6.53
N ALA A 389 -2.30 26.97 -5.30
CA ALA A 389 -2.50 25.59 -4.92
C ALA A 389 -3.93 25.09 -5.21
N LEU A 390 -4.09 23.76 -5.32
CA LEU A 390 -5.39 23.16 -5.62
C LEU A 390 -6.40 23.41 -4.51
N TYR A 391 -5.96 23.43 -3.25
CA TYR A 391 -6.83 23.69 -2.09
C TYR A 391 -7.49 25.09 -2.11
N VAL A 392 -7.02 25.97 -2.99
CA VAL A 392 -7.64 27.29 -3.25
C VAL A 392 -8.38 27.29 -4.59
N ARG A 393 -7.76 26.71 -5.65
CA ARG A 393 -8.26 26.78 -7.04
C ARG A 393 -9.54 25.98 -7.28
N TYR A 394 -9.88 25.02 -6.44
CA TYR A 394 -11.13 24.28 -6.63
C TYR A 394 -12.36 25.18 -6.59
N ALA A 395 -12.26 26.33 -5.91
CA ALA A 395 -13.33 27.32 -5.84
C ALA A 395 -13.72 27.88 -7.22
N ASP A 396 -12.75 27.94 -8.16
CA ASP A 396 -12.94 28.45 -9.51
C ASP A 396 -13.59 27.45 -10.49
N MET A 397 -13.77 26.18 -10.05
CA MET A 397 -14.42 25.15 -10.86
C MET A 397 -15.92 25.43 -10.98
N VAL A 398 -16.54 25.02 -12.11
CA VAL A 398 -18.00 25.09 -12.24
C VAL A 398 -18.70 24.24 -11.19
N ASP A 399 -19.87 24.69 -10.73
CA ASP A 399 -20.57 24.08 -9.60
C ASP A 399 -21.28 22.76 -9.97
N ASP A 400 -21.57 22.55 -11.26
CA ASP A 400 -22.28 21.36 -11.73
C ASP A 400 -21.28 20.26 -12.10
N ALA A 401 -21.38 19.14 -11.41
CA ALA A 401 -20.63 17.92 -11.73
C ALA A 401 -21.30 16.68 -11.13
N ASP A 402 -21.38 15.60 -11.90
CA ASP A 402 -21.71 14.25 -11.41
C ASP A 402 -20.49 13.59 -10.78
N TYR A 403 -19.31 13.88 -11.34
CA TYR A 403 -18.02 13.34 -10.91
C TYR A 403 -17.01 14.45 -10.71
N VAL A 404 -16.24 14.36 -9.63
CA VAL A 404 -15.05 15.19 -9.40
C VAL A 404 -13.86 14.28 -9.22
N LEU A 405 -12.85 14.43 -10.08
CA LEU A 405 -11.64 13.63 -10.02
C LEU A 405 -10.43 14.49 -9.70
N VAL A 406 -9.72 14.15 -8.65
CA VAL A 406 -8.44 14.76 -8.28
C VAL A 406 -7.32 13.86 -8.75
N VAL A 407 -6.38 14.37 -9.56
CA VAL A 407 -5.16 13.64 -9.98
C VAL A 407 -3.97 14.56 -9.74
N ALA A 408 -3.35 14.48 -8.59
CA ALA A 408 -2.34 15.44 -8.15
C ALA A 408 -1.45 14.89 -7.04
N GLY A 409 -0.44 15.68 -6.67
CA GLY A 409 0.51 15.39 -5.58
C GLY A 409 1.96 15.28 -6.06
N HIS A 410 2.19 15.26 -7.38
CA HIS A 410 3.55 15.17 -7.93
C HIS A 410 4.44 16.31 -7.46
N ASN A 411 3.93 17.52 -7.44
CA ASN A 411 4.71 18.71 -7.14
C ASN A 411 4.79 19.03 -5.63
N ASP A 412 4.09 18.29 -4.81
CA ASP A 412 4.13 18.43 -3.35
C ASP A 412 5.29 17.63 -2.73
N ALA A 413 5.83 16.65 -3.44
CA ALA A 413 6.87 15.74 -2.95
C ALA A 413 8.13 16.45 -2.43
N ASP A 414 8.57 17.51 -3.09
CA ASP A 414 9.74 18.29 -2.65
C ASP A 414 9.46 19.13 -1.40
N PHE A 415 8.20 19.53 -1.19
CA PHE A 415 7.82 20.38 -0.06
C PHE A 415 7.64 19.58 1.23
N VAL A 416 7.04 18.40 1.16
CA VAL A 416 6.76 17.60 2.37
C VAL A 416 8.02 17.12 3.09
N ILE A 417 9.16 17.09 2.41
CA ILE A 417 10.45 16.70 2.99
C ILE A 417 11.31 17.89 3.46
N MET A 418 10.82 19.13 3.31
CA MET A 418 11.58 20.31 3.76
C MET A 418 11.65 20.45 5.28
N GLY A 419 10.75 19.80 6.00
CA GLY A 419 10.72 19.78 7.45
C GLY A 419 9.32 19.51 8.02
N PRO A 420 9.21 19.35 9.33
CA PRO A 420 7.94 19.04 10.00
C PRO A 420 6.83 20.06 9.72
N ASP A 421 7.16 21.35 9.69
CA ASP A 421 6.18 22.42 9.42
C ASP A 421 5.61 22.33 8.00
N SER A 422 6.44 21.96 7.01
CA SER A 422 6.02 21.79 5.63
C SER A 422 5.10 20.57 5.48
N LEU A 423 5.40 19.48 6.15
CA LEU A 423 4.54 18.31 6.18
C LEU A 423 3.21 18.63 6.89
N ALA A 424 3.24 19.30 8.03
CA ALA A 424 2.04 19.70 8.77
C ALA A 424 1.15 20.64 7.92
N ALA A 425 1.74 21.61 7.23
CA ALA A 425 1.01 22.50 6.32
C ALA A 425 0.38 21.73 5.15
N PHE A 426 1.11 20.75 4.58
CA PHE A 426 0.57 19.88 3.54
C PHE A 426 -0.66 19.10 4.02
N LEU A 427 -0.58 18.46 5.18
CA LEU A 427 -1.68 17.69 5.76
C LEU A 427 -2.91 18.57 6.02
N GLN A 428 -2.72 19.77 6.57
CA GLN A 428 -3.80 20.71 6.83
C GLN A 428 -4.48 21.17 5.54
N HIS A 429 -3.71 21.61 4.55
CA HIS A 429 -4.29 22.10 3.28
C HIS A 429 -4.93 20.97 2.46
N LEU A 430 -4.43 19.75 2.57
CA LEU A 430 -5.05 18.58 1.95
C LEU A 430 -6.43 18.31 2.56
N ASP A 431 -6.54 18.41 3.89
CA ASP A 431 -7.80 18.26 4.61
C ASP A 431 -8.79 19.38 4.25
N ASP A 432 -8.34 20.64 4.27
CA ASP A 432 -9.14 21.81 3.85
C ASP A 432 -9.66 21.65 2.40
N PHE A 433 -8.82 21.13 1.51
CA PHE A 433 -9.18 20.86 0.13
C PHE A 433 -10.33 19.84 0.02
N TYR A 434 -10.25 18.75 0.75
CA TYR A 434 -11.25 17.67 0.69
C TYR A 434 -12.56 18.09 1.36
N VAL A 435 -12.51 18.85 2.46
CA VAL A 435 -13.69 19.49 3.07
C VAL A 435 -14.34 20.43 2.06
N GLY A 436 -13.55 21.31 1.43
CA GLY A 436 -14.04 22.25 0.44
C GLY A 436 -14.67 21.60 -0.78
N LEU A 437 -14.05 20.54 -1.31
CA LEU A 437 -14.63 19.77 -2.41
C LEU A 437 -15.98 19.15 -2.04
N ARG A 438 -16.11 18.56 -0.85
CA ARG A 438 -17.38 17.97 -0.40
C ARG A 438 -18.45 19.02 -0.19
N GLN A 439 -18.10 20.21 0.32
CA GLN A 439 -19.05 21.33 0.47
C GLN A 439 -19.53 21.85 -0.87
N LYS A 440 -18.62 22.01 -1.84
CA LYS A 440 -18.95 22.51 -3.18
C LYS A 440 -19.76 21.49 -4.00
N TYR A 441 -19.45 20.21 -3.84
CA TYR A 441 -20.06 19.12 -4.61
C TYR A 441 -20.70 18.06 -3.70
N PRO A 442 -21.77 18.39 -2.96
CA PRO A 442 -22.35 17.50 -1.97
C PRO A 442 -22.90 16.20 -2.55
N ASN A 443 -23.35 16.22 -3.81
CA ASN A 443 -23.98 15.10 -4.49
C ASN A 443 -23.07 14.40 -5.52
N ALA A 444 -21.90 14.98 -5.84
CA ALA A 444 -20.99 14.39 -6.80
C ALA A 444 -20.23 13.19 -6.20
N LYS A 445 -19.86 12.28 -7.07
CA LYS A 445 -18.88 11.24 -6.76
C LYS A 445 -17.48 11.85 -6.83
N ILE A 446 -16.89 12.10 -5.66
CA ILE A 446 -15.53 12.64 -5.55
C ILE A 446 -14.57 11.48 -5.40
N ALA A 447 -13.54 11.41 -6.24
CA ALA A 447 -12.53 10.38 -6.20
C ALA A 447 -11.12 10.96 -6.40
N VAL A 448 -10.11 10.28 -5.88
CA VAL A 448 -8.73 10.75 -5.89
C VAL A 448 -7.80 9.68 -6.45
N ILE A 449 -6.87 10.11 -7.29
CA ILE A 449 -5.82 9.26 -7.86
C ILE A 449 -4.47 9.86 -7.47
N SER A 450 -3.59 9.02 -6.93
CA SER A 450 -2.24 9.42 -6.57
C SER A 450 -1.33 9.61 -7.79
N PRO A 451 -0.15 10.25 -7.64
CA PRO A 451 0.92 10.11 -8.62
C PRO A 451 1.27 8.64 -8.88
N TRP A 452 1.68 8.31 -10.11
CA TRP A 452 2.26 7.00 -10.44
C TRP A 452 3.77 6.93 -10.20
N ASN A 453 4.42 8.07 -10.03
CA ASN A 453 5.84 8.14 -9.76
C ASN A 453 6.11 8.00 -8.26
N VAL A 454 7.06 7.15 -7.89
CA VAL A 454 7.53 6.93 -6.50
C VAL A 454 9.05 7.06 -6.38
N SER A 455 9.75 7.32 -7.47
CA SER A 455 11.23 7.32 -7.54
C SER A 455 11.88 8.59 -7.00
N ARG A 456 11.17 9.37 -6.22
CA ARG A 456 11.68 10.56 -5.55
C ARG A 456 11.24 10.58 -4.08
N GLU A 457 12.08 11.07 -3.22
CA GLU A 457 11.96 11.08 -1.79
C GLU A 457 10.64 11.76 -1.36
N GLY A 458 9.91 12.17 -1.17
CA GLY A 458 8.63 12.77 -0.75
C GLY A 458 7.40 12.09 -1.35
N PHE A 459 7.52 11.35 -2.46
CA PHE A 459 6.36 10.70 -3.06
C PHE A 459 5.66 9.70 -2.14
N PRO A 460 6.37 8.81 -1.43
CA PRO A 460 5.73 7.90 -0.49
C PRO A 460 4.91 8.63 0.58
N LEU A 461 5.43 9.73 1.12
CA LEU A 461 4.73 10.57 2.10
C LEU A 461 3.46 11.21 1.52
N VAL A 462 3.57 11.80 0.33
CA VAL A 462 2.42 12.42 -0.35
C VAL A 462 1.33 11.40 -0.63
N ILE A 463 1.70 10.22 -1.18
CA ILE A 463 0.73 9.17 -1.52
C ILE A 463 0.04 8.65 -0.27
N ARG A 464 0.78 8.41 0.81
CA ARG A 464 0.21 7.96 2.09
C ARG A 464 -0.72 9.00 2.69
N ALA A 465 -0.31 10.27 2.72
CA ALA A 465 -1.14 11.36 3.24
C ALA A 465 -2.45 11.50 2.45
N ILE A 466 -2.38 11.40 1.11
CA ILE A 466 -3.57 11.41 0.25
C ILE A 466 -4.48 10.22 0.58
N GLN A 467 -3.94 9.02 0.72
CA GLN A 467 -4.70 7.83 1.07
C GLN A 467 -5.41 7.99 2.41
N GLU A 468 -4.69 8.39 3.45
CA GLU A 468 -5.25 8.58 4.80
C GLU A 468 -6.32 9.68 4.85
N ALA A 469 -6.11 10.78 4.09
CA ALA A 469 -7.13 11.81 3.96
C ALA A 469 -8.37 11.29 3.22
N CYS A 470 -8.21 10.51 2.15
CA CYS A 470 -9.33 9.89 1.45
C CYS A 470 -10.13 8.95 2.37
N GLU A 471 -9.46 8.17 3.21
CA GLU A 471 -10.11 7.30 4.19
C GLU A 471 -10.94 8.11 5.20
N ARG A 472 -10.38 9.21 5.74
CA ARG A 472 -11.10 10.09 6.68
C ARG A 472 -12.32 10.76 6.07
N HIS A 473 -12.23 11.19 4.80
CA HIS A 473 -13.31 11.91 4.10
C HIS A 473 -14.27 10.99 3.32
N GLY A 474 -14.01 9.69 3.31
CA GLY A 474 -14.81 8.71 2.58
C GLY A 474 -14.73 8.88 1.06
N PHE A 475 -13.59 9.32 0.53
CA PHE A 475 -13.34 9.42 -0.91
C PHE A 475 -12.70 8.13 -1.44
N PRO A 476 -13.27 7.51 -2.49
CA PRO A 476 -12.59 6.44 -3.21
C PRO A 476 -11.20 6.87 -3.66
N PHE A 477 -10.21 6.06 -3.34
CA PHE A 477 -8.80 6.31 -3.64
C PHE A 477 -8.24 5.24 -4.57
N LEU A 478 -7.53 5.66 -5.61
CA LEU A 478 -6.82 4.78 -6.53
C LEU A 478 -5.33 5.08 -6.48
N ASN A 479 -4.55 4.17 -5.90
CA ASN A 479 -3.11 4.30 -5.81
C ASN A 479 -2.46 3.95 -7.16
N ALA A 480 -2.18 4.96 -7.97
CA ALA A 480 -1.58 4.77 -9.28
C ALA A 480 -0.15 4.20 -9.20
N ALA A 481 0.58 4.49 -8.13
CA ALA A 481 1.94 3.97 -7.95
C ALA A 481 2.00 2.44 -7.83
N THR A 482 0.91 1.81 -7.34
CA THR A 482 0.88 0.36 -7.10
C THR A 482 -0.03 -0.42 -8.03
N THR A 483 -0.89 0.27 -8.80
CA THR A 483 -1.95 -0.39 -9.59
C THR A 483 -1.96 -0.01 -11.06
N SER A 484 -1.32 1.09 -11.46
CA SER A 484 -1.37 1.59 -12.84
C SER A 484 -0.58 0.76 -13.85
N GLY A 485 0.41 -0.02 -13.41
CA GLY A 485 1.35 -0.72 -14.27
C GLY A 485 2.36 0.21 -14.97
N ILE A 486 2.52 1.44 -14.49
CA ILE A 486 3.50 2.39 -15.03
C ILE A 486 4.87 2.16 -14.38
N GLU A 487 5.79 1.61 -15.15
CA GLU A 487 7.13 1.22 -14.69
C GLU A 487 8.12 2.39 -14.82
N VAL A 488 8.08 3.33 -13.90
CA VAL A 488 8.87 4.58 -13.94
C VAL A 488 10.38 4.30 -13.94
N GLU A 489 10.84 3.28 -13.23
CA GLU A 489 12.27 2.94 -13.13
C GLU A 489 12.78 2.13 -14.33
N ASN A 490 11.91 1.54 -15.13
CA ASN A 490 12.27 0.76 -16.32
C ASN A 490 12.56 1.71 -17.49
N GLU A 491 13.83 1.78 -17.93
CA GLU A 491 14.24 2.68 -19.01
C GLU A 491 13.60 2.33 -20.35
N ASP A 492 13.44 1.05 -20.68
CA ASP A 492 12.80 0.61 -21.93
C ASP A 492 11.31 0.96 -21.93
N PHE A 493 10.66 0.83 -20.76
CA PHE A 493 9.28 1.29 -20.59
C PHE A 493 9.19 2.80 -20.81
N ARG A 494 10.08 3.61 -20.22
CA ARG A 494 10.09 5.07 -20.44
C ARG A 494 10.36 5.45 -21.88
N ARG A 495 11.28 4.79 -22.56
CA ARG A 495 11.55 5.02 -23.99
C ARG A 495 10.32 4.86 -24.85
N LYS A 496 9.46 3.92 -24.50
CA LYS A 496 8.25 3.59 -25.26
C LYS A 496 7.03 4.42 -24.88
N TYR A 497 6.83 4.69 -23.60
CA TYR A 497 5.55 5.18 -23.06
C TYR A 497 5.62 6.57 -22.44
N PHE A 498 6.79 7.18 -22.27
CA PHE A 498 6.94 8.54 -21.77
C PHE A 498 7.26 9.53 -22.90
N GLN A 499 7.01 10.80 -22.66
CA GLN A 499 7.28 11.87 -23.64
C GLN A 499 8.78 11.96 -24.00
N GLN A 500 9.64 11.63 -23.04
CA GLN A 500 11.10 11.52 -23.22
C GLN A 500 11.65 10.43 -22.28
N PRO A 501 12.73 9.72 -22.64
CA PRO A 501 13.31 8.68 -21.78
C PRO A 501 13.80 9.18 -20.41
N ARG A 502 14.10 10.47 -20.28
CA ARG A 502 14.52 11.12 -19.04
C ARG A 502 13.33 11.66 -18.22
N ASP A 503 12.15 11.64 -18.79
CA ASP A 503 10.93 12.07 -18.10
C ASP A 503 10.42 10.91 -17.23
N HIS A 504 10.24 11.15 -15.96
CA HIS A 504 9.71 10.16 -14.99
C HIS A 504 8.26 10.46 -14.60
N ALA A 505 7.62 11.44 -15.27
CA ALA A 505 6.30 11.91 -14.91
C ALA A 505 5.29 11.86 -16.06
N HIS A 506 5.67 12.26 -17.25
CA HIS A 506 4.73 12.58 -18.33
C HIS A 506 4.70 11.50 -19.40
N LEU A 507 3.56 10.85 -19.51
CA LEU A 507 3.31 9.82 -20.51
C LEU A 507 3.10 10.44 -21.90
N ASN A 508 3.49 9.71 -22.94
CA ASN A 508 3.10 9.98 -24.32
C ASN A 508 1.69 9.42 -24.60
N PRO A 509 1.09 9.62 -25.80
CA PRO A 509 -0.25 9.12 -26.10
C PRO A 509 -0.42 7.62 -25.91
N GLU A 510 0.58 6.80 -26.24
CA GLU A 510 0.58 5.34 -26.08
C GLU A 510 0.62 4.95 -24.59
N GLY A 511 1.39 5.70 -23.79
CA GLY A 511 1.42 5.51 -22.33
C GLY A 511 0.08 5.84 -21.67
N HIS A 512 -0.59 6.89 -22.14
CA HIS A 512 -1.95 7.18 -21.69
C HIS A 512 -2.97 6.12 -22.10
N ASP A 513 -2.79 5.45 -23.26
CA ASP A 513 -3.69 4.37 -23.66
C ASP A 513 -3.67 3.17 -22.71
N LEU A 514 -2.53 2.91 -22.04
CA LEU A 514 -2.42 1.87 -21.02
C LEU A 514 -3.35 2.15 -19.83
N LEU A 515 -3.53 3.43 -19.47
CA LEU A 515 -4.34 3.83 -18.31
C LEU A 515 -5.84 3.92 -18.60
N VAL A 516 -6.28 3.89 -19.88
CA VAL A 516 -7.72 4.01 -20.22
C VAL A 516 -8.56 2.91 -19.57
N PRO A 517 -8.28 1.60 -19.73
CA PRO A 517 -9.11 0.57 -19.10
C PRO A 517 -9.04 0.58 -17.58
N TRP A 518 -7.90 0.96 -16.99
CA TRP A 518 -7.68 1.07 -15.56
C TRP A 518 -8.52 2.19 -14.93
N GLY A 519 -8.44 3.39 -15.49
CA GLY A 519 -9.20 4.54 -15.00
C GLY A 519 -10.70 4.44 -15.29
N GLU A 520 -11.08 3.87 -16.45
CA GLU A 520 -12.47 3.60 -16.83
C GLU A 520 -13.14 2.64 -15.83
N GLN A 521 -12.49 1.50 -15.51
CA GLN A 521 -13.02 0.55 -14.52
C GLN A 521 -13.20 1.20 -13.15
N PHE A 522 -12.25 2.02 -12.71
CA PHE A 522 -12.37 2.73 -11.44
C PHE A 522 -13.57 3.68 -11.43
N LEU A 523 -13.72 4.54 -12.42
CA LEU A 523 -14.84 5.49 -12.51
C LEU A 523 -16.20 4.77 -12.57
N ILE A 524 -16.29 3.66 -13.27
CA ILE A 524 -17.51 2.84 -13.37
C ILE A 524 -17.85 2.19 -12.03
N SER A 525 -16.85 1.84 -11.21
CA SER A 525 -17.05 1.20 -9.91
C SER A 525 -17.54 2.17 -8.82
N LEU A 526 -17.36 3.48 -9.02
CA LEU A 526 -17.86 4.50 -8.11
C LEU A 526 -19.40 4.54 -8.13
#